data_9ae8a9bea9c4d5d5618a28949dd579f8
#
_entry.id   9ae8a9bea9c4d5d5618a28949dd579f8
#
_cell.length_a   1.000
_cell.length_b   1.000
_cell.length_c   1.000
_cell.angle_alpha   90.00
_cell.angle_beta   90.00
_cell.angle_gamma   90.00
#
_symmetry.space_group_name_H-M   'P 1'
#
loop_
_entity.id
_entity.type
_entity.pdbx_description
1 polymer ?
#
loop_
_entity_poly.entity_id
_entity_poly.type
_entity_poly.pdbx_seq_one_letter_code
_entity_poly.pdbx_strand_id
1 'polypeptide(L)'
;VCSSDLLVLGERTSEDVKLALASAWPLREEMYAEVRGRDLVTGLPKTVVTSTIEVREAIEEPVAAIADAVKVTLDNTPPELAADIMERGIMLAGGGALLAGLPQRLHNETGMPVMVAPDPLYAVALGSGQTLEDFDVLKDVLFSSAHD
;
A
#
# COMPACT_ATOMS: atom_id res chain seq x y z
N VAL A 1 -14.79 10.16 -0.57
CA VAL A 1 -16.07 10.88 -0.45
C VAL A 1 -17.16 9.84 -0.41
N CYS A 2 -17.72 9.56 0.77
CA CYS A 2 -18.88 8.69 0.89
C CYS A 2 -20.04 9.32 0.11
N SER A 3 -20.58 8.61 -0.86
CA SER A 3 -21.52 9.15 -1.85
C SER A 3 -22.92 9.49 -1.28
N SER A 4 -23.23 9.11 -0.04
CA SER A 4 -24.51 9.38 0.61
C SER A 4 -24.51 10.57 1.57
N ASP A 5 -23.35 10.90 2.15
CA ASP A 5 -23.21 12.00 3.09
C ASP A 5 -22.10 12.93 2.60
N LEU A 6 -22.46 14.09 2.08
CA LEU A 6 -21.55 15.15 1.62
C LEU A 6 -20.76 15.73 2.79
N LEU A 7 -19.88 14.92 3.40
CA LEU A 7 -19.09 15.29 4.55
C LEU A 7 -17.66 15.66 4.13
N VAL A 8 -17.23 16.88 4.47
CA VAL A 8 -15.84 17.29 4.31
C VAL A 8 -15.05 16.85 5.54
N LEU A 9 -14.02 16.08 5.31
CA LEU A 9 -13.06 15.65 6.32
C LEU A 9 -11.78 16.47 6.19
N GLY A 10 -11.16 16.79 7.32
CA GLY A 10 -9.78 17.28 7.33
C GLY A 10 -8.80 16.17 6.97
N GLU A 11 -7.64 16.53 6.42
CA GLU A 11 -6.60 15.60 5.99
C GLU A 11 -6.18 14.62 7.11
N ARG A 12 -5.98 15.14 8.34
CA ARG A 12 -5.65 14.34 9.51
C ARG A 12 -6.74 13.32 9.85
N THR A 13 -8.01 13.74 9.84
CA THR A 13 -9.13 12.83 10.10
C THR A 13 -9.24 11.75 9.04
N SER A 14 -9.01 12.11 7.77
CA SER A 14 -8.98 11.13 6.67
C SER A 14 -7.86 10.11 6.83
N GLU A 15 -6.67 10.55 7.28
CA GLU A 15 -5.55 9.66 7.59
C GLU A 15 -5.87 8.73 8.77
N ASP A 16 -6.44 9.26 9.86
CA ASP A 16 -6.85 8.47 11.01
C ASP A 16 -7.87 7.39 10.63
N VAL A 17 -8.85 7.73 9.78
CA VAL A 17 -9.85 6.79 9.24
C VAL A 17 -9.18 5.72 8.37
N LYS A 18 -8.27 6.12 7.50
CA LYS A 18 -7.50 5.20 6.66
C LYS A 18 -6.72 4.20 7.51
N LEU A 19 -6.00 4.67 8.52
CA LEU A 19 -5.20 3.79 9.40
C LEU A 19 -6.07 2.83 10.22
N ALA A 20 -7.28 3.26 10.60
CA ALA A 20 -8.19 2.45 11.42
C ALA A 20 -9.02 1.44 10.63
N LEU A 21 -9.47 1.80 9.43
CA LEU A 21 -10.50 1.05 8.70
C LEU A 21 -10.09 0.58 7.30
N ALA A 22 -9.01 1.15 6.70
CA ALA A 22 -8.69 0.83 5.32
C ALA A 22 -8.16 -0.61 5.16
N SER A 23 -8.67 -1.29 4.15
CA SER A 23 -8.18 -2.60 3.74
C SER A 23 -8.29 -2.77 2.22
N ALA A 24 -7.27 -3.36 1.61
CA ALA A 24 -7.27 -3.68 0.18
C ALA A 24 -7.96 -5.00 -0.16
N TRP A 25 -8.35 -5.78 0.86
CA TRP A 25 -8.98 -7.10 0.74
C TRP A 25 -10.08 -7.25 1.79
N PRO A 26 -11.16 -8.00 1.50
CA PRO A 26 -12.20 -8.24 2.49
C PRO A 26 -11.65 -8.79 3.81
N LEU A 27 -12.05 -8.18 4.91
CA LEU A 27 -11.69 -8.63 6.25
C LEU A 27 -12.66 -9.72 6.74
N ARG A 28 -12.22 -10.52 7.71
CA ARG A 28 -13.07 -11.53 8.34
C ARG A 28 -14.19 -10.91 9.19
N GLU A 29 -13.86 -9.78 9.81
CA GLU A 29 -14.80 -9.00 10.62
C GLU A 29 -14.77 -7.56 10.10
N GLU A 30 -15.94 -7.02 9.82
CA GLU A 30 -16.07 -5.62 9.41
C GLU A 30 -16.11 -4.73 10.64
N MET A 31 -15.37 -3.63 10.59
CA MET A 31 -15.29 -2.65 11.67
C MET A 31 -16.02 -1.38 11.29
N TYR A 32 -16.41 -0.62 12.31
CA TYR A 32 -17.10 0.66 12.17
C TYR A 32 -16.41 1.70 13.03
N ALA A 33 -16.38 2.94 12.56
CA ALA A 33 -15.88 4.08 13.35
C ALA A 33 -16.75 5.31 13.12
N GLU A 34 -16.86 6.13 14.16
CA GLU A 34 -17.47 7.45 14.09
C GLU A 34 -16.47 8.45 13.52
N VAL A 35 -16.89 9.14 12.46
CA VAL A 35 -16.10 10.16 11.78
C VAL A 35 -16.80 11.50 11.90
N ARG A 36 -16.06 12.53 12.29
CA ARG A 36 -16.57 13.90 12.44
C ARG A 36 -16.06 14.77 11.32
N GLY A 37 -16.96 15.48 10.69
CA GLY A 37 -16.65 16.41 9.62
C GLY A 37 -17.65 17.54 9.52
N ARG A 38 -17.58 18.30 8.44
CA ARG A 38 -18.53 19.38 8.14
C ARG A 38 -19.45 18.92 7.01
N ASP A 39 -20.74 18.99 7.27
CA ASP A 39 -21.78 18.76 6.27
C ASP A 39 -21.70 19.84 5.17
N LEU A 40 -21.60 19.46 3.92
CA LEU A 40 -21.48 20.37 2.79
C LEU A 40 -22.79 21.11 2.48
N VAL A 41 -23.93 20.57 2.91
CA VAL A 41 -25.24 21.16 2.64
C VAL A 41 -25.57 22.22 3.70
N THR A 42 -25.38 21.88 4.97
CA THR A 42 -25.75 22.76 6.08
C THR A 42 -24.58 23.61 6.58
N GLY A 43 -23.36 23.24 6.26
CA GLY A 43 -22.13 23.88 6.78
C GLY A 43 -21.83 23.55 8.24
N LEU A 44 -22.67 22.78 8.92
CA LEU A 44 -22.54 22.46 10.35
C LEU A 44 -21.70 21.20 10.59
N PRO A 45 -21.11 21.07 11.80
CA PRO A 45 -20.47 19.83 12.22
C PRO A 45 -21.47 18.66 12.20
N LYS A 46 -21.06 17.53 11.62
CA LYS A 46 -21.85 16.30 11.55
C LYS A 46 -20.95 15.12 11.92
N THR A 47 -21.51 14.16 12.62
CA THR A 47 -20.88 12.85 12.88
C THR A 47 -21.58 11.79 12.04
N VAL A 48 -20.81 10.97 11.35
CA VAL A 48 -21.31 9.81 10.60
C VAL A 48 -20.57 8.55 11.04
N VAL A 49 -21.22 7.40 10.94
CA VAL A 49 -20.57 6.11 11.13
C VAL A 49 -20.15 5.62 9.76
N THR A 50 -18.88 5.25 9.61
CA THR A 50 -18.37 4.61 8.40
C THR A 50 -17.84 3.22 8.71
N SER A 51 -17.80 2.37 7.70
CA SER A 51 -17.40 0.97 7.80
C SER A 51 -16.11 0.69 7.00
N THR A 52 -15.45 -0.43 7.30
CA THR A 52 -14.33 -0.93 6.51
C THR A 52 -14.73 -1.21 5.06
N ILE A 53 -15.99 -1.55 4.78
CA ILE A 53 -16.51 -1.76 3.42
C ILE A 53 -16.49 -0.45 2.65
N GLU A 54 -17.05 0.62 3.20
CA GLU A 54 -17.12 1.93 2.55
C GLU A 54 -15.73 2.52 2.34
N VAL A 55 -14.83 2.37 3.30
CA VAL A 55 -13.45 2.84 3.15
C VAL A 55 -12.72 2.03 2.08
N ARG A 56 -12.92 0.71 2.02
CA ARG A 56 -12.34 -0.15 0.98
C ARG A 56 -12.82 0.25 -0.41
N GLU A 57 -14.11 0.51 -0.59
CA GLU A 57 -14.66 1.01 -1.85
C GLU A 57 -14.07 2.37 -2.24
N ALA A 58 -13.88 3.26 -1.26
CA ALA A 58 -13.30 4.58 -1.49
C ALA A 58 -11.82 4.55 -1.93
N ILE A 59 -11.06 3.53 -1.53
CA ILE A 59 -9.65 3.37 -1.91
C ILE A 59 -9.44 2.37 -3.06
N GLU A 60 -10.50 1.82 -3.63
CA GLU A 60 -10.40 0.79 -4.68
C GLU A 60 -9.63 1.29 -5.91
N GLU A 61 -9.89 2.52 -6.36
CA GLU A 61 -9.22 3.09 -7.54
C GLU A 61 -7.68 3.18 -7.33
N PRO A 62 -7.16 3.81 -6.27
CA PRO A 62 -5.71 3.84 -6.05
C PRO A 62 -5.10 2.46 -5.79
N VAL A 63 -5.81 1.53 -5.15
CA VAL A 63 -5.33 0.15 -4.94
C VAL A 63 -5.24 -0.60 -6.26
N ALA A 64 -6.26 -0.48 -7.11
CA ALA A 64 -6.25 -1.07 -8.45
C ALA A 64 -5.10 -0.51 -9.31
N ALA A 65 -4.87 0.80 -9.26
CA ALA A 65 -3.75 1.42 -9.98
C ALA A 65 -2.38 0.88 -9.53
N ILE A 66 -2.21 0.60 -8.23
CA ILE A 66 -0.99 -0.05 -7.71
C ILE A 66 -0.86 -1.47 -8.28
N ALA A 67 -1.93 -2.26 -8.25
CA ALA A 67 -1.93 -3.63 -8.78
C ALA A 67 -1.62 -3.66 -10.28
N ASP A 68 -2.20 -2.75 -11.05
CA ASP A 68 -1.93 -2.64 -12.48
C ASP A 68 -0.47 -2.23 -12.77
N ALA A 69 0.10 -1.30 -11.98
CA ALA A 69 1.50 -0.95 -12.11
C ALA A 69 2.43 -2.14 -11.85
N VAL A 70 2.11 -2.99 -10.87
CA VAL A 70 2.85 -4.24 -10.62
C VAL A 70 2.73 -5.20 -11.80
N LYS A 71 1.54 -5.40 -12.37
CA LYS A 71 1.33 -6.25 -13.57
C LYS A 71 2.14 -5.75 -14.75
N VAL A 72 2.07 -4.45 -15.05
CA VAL A 72 2.85 -3.85 -16.15
C VAL A 72 4.35 -4.04 -15.95
N THR A 73 4.83 -3.95 -14.71
CA THR A 73 6.24 -4.18 -14.38
C THR A 73 6.63 -5.65 -14.63
N LEU A 74 5.79 -6.58 -14.20
CA LEU A 74 6.01 -8.02 -14.43
C LEU A 74 6.01 -8.36 -15.93
N ASP A 75 5.08 -7.79 -16.70
CA ASP A 75 5.00 -7.98 -18.16
C ASP A 75 6.25 -7.50 -18.90
N ASN A 76 6.90 -6.45 -18.39
CA ASN A 76 8.14 -5.91 -18.94
C ASN A 76 9.41 -6.57 -18.35
N THR A 77 9.26 -7.50 -17.43
CA THR A 77 10.39 -8.19 -16.78
C THR A 77 10.94 -9.29 -17.67
N PRO A 78 12.27 -9.39 -17.89
CA PRO A 78 12.87 -10.50 -18.62
C PRO A 78 12.48 -11.86 -18.06
N PRO A 79 12.30 -12.89 -18.91
CA PRO A 79 11.80 -14.20 -18.49
C PRO A 79 12.60 -14.86 -17.36
N GLU A 80 13.92 -14.68 -17.35
CA GLU A 80 14.81 -15.25 -16.33
C GLU A 80 14.51 -14.64 -14.94
N LEU A 81 14.31 -13.31 -14.88
CA LEU A 81 13.97 -12.61 -13.65
C LEU A 81 12.51 -12.89 -13.23
N ALA A 82 11.61 -13.04 -14.19
CA ALA A 82 10.23 -13.43 -13.91
C ALA A 82 10.16 -14.80 -13.23
N ALA A 83 10.99 -15.76 -13.64
CA ALA A 83 11.11 -17.07 -13.00
C ALA A 83 11.57 -16.95 -11.54
N ASP A 84 12.58 -16.11 -11.26
CA ASP A 84 13.04 -15.85 -9.89
C ASP A 84 11.95 -15.22 -9.02
N ILE A 85 11.14 -14.31 -9.58
CA ILE A 85 10.02 -13.67 -8.86
C ILE A 85 8.93 -14.70 -8.52
N MET A 86 8.69 -15.69 -9.37
CA MET A 86 7.73 -16.79 -9.10
C MET A 86 8.13 -17.59 -7.86
N GLU A 87 9.43 -17.78 -7.61
CA GLU A 87 9.94 -18.53 -6.47
C GLU A 87 10.09 -17.65 -5.22
N ARG A 88 10.69 -16.47 -5.37
CA ARG A 88 11.05 -15.58 -4.26
C ARG A 88 9.92 -14.63 -3.85
N GLY A 89 9.03 -14.31 -4.78
CA GLY A 89 7.91 -13.40 -4.57
C GLY A 89 8.27 -11.92 -4.64
N ILE A 90 7.30 -11.11 -4.26
CA ILE A 90 7.37 -9.65 -4.22
C ILE A 90 7.46 -9.21 -2.77
N MET A 91 8.45 -8.38 -2.43
CA MET A 91 8.60 -7.80 -1.11
C MET A 91 8.02 -6.39 -1.06
N LEU A 92 7.08 -6.16 -0.14
CA LEU A 92 6.49 -4.85 0.10
C LEU A 92 7.23 -4.12 1.22
N ALA A 93 7.60 -2.87 0.99
CA ALA A 93 8.23 -1.99 1.96
C ALA A 93 7.56 -0.61 1.96
N GLY A 94 7.87 0.22 2.95
CA GLY A 94 7.26 1.53 3.14
C GLY A 94 5.91 1.48 3.86
N GLY A 95 5.33 2.66 4.12
CA GLY A 95 4.07 2.78 4.87
C GLY A 95 2.87 2.13 4.17
N GLY A 96 2.84 2.14 2.83
CA GLY A 96 1.80 1.50 2.04
C GLY A 96 1.73 -0.01 2.22
N ALA A 97 2.85 -0.65 2.55
CA ALA A 97 2.90 -2.09 2.84
C ALA A 97 2.08 -2.50 4.09
N LEU A 98 1.79 -1.54 4.96
CA LEU A 98 0.97 -1.74 6.16
C LEU A 98 -0.54 -1.73 5.88
N LEU A 99 -0.97 -1.41 4.66
CA LEU A 99 -2.38 -1.47 4.30
C LEU A 99 -2.87 -2.92 4.43
N ALA A 100 -3.87 -3.11 5.28
CA ALA A 100 -4.44 -4.43 5.54
C ALA A 100 -4.91 -5.09 4.24
N GLY A 101 -4.51 -6.34 4.02
CA GLY A 101 -4.92 -7.11 2.85
C GLY A 101 -4.25 -6.75 1.52
N LEU A 102 -3.30 -5.79 1.49
CA LEU A 102 -2.58 -5.46 0.26
C LEU A 102 -1.76 -6.64 -0.29
N PRO A 103 -1.05 -7.44 0.53
CA PRO A 103 -0.37 -8.65 0.05
C PRO A 103 -1.33 -9.64 -0.61
N GLN A 104 -2.52 -9.86 -0.01
CA GLN A 104 -3.54 -10.75 -0.54
C GLN A 104 -4.11 -10.25 -1.86
N ARG A 105 -4.37 -8.94 -1.96
CA ARG A 105 -4.84 -8.30 -3.20
C ARG A 105 -3.83 -8.50 -4.33
N LEU A 106 -2.56 -8.17 -4.10
CA LEU A 106 -1.51 -8.30 -5.11
C LEU A 106 -1.26 -9.77 -5.48
N HIS A 107 -1.27 -10.68 -4.50
CA HIS A 107 -1.18 -12.12 -4.79
C HIS A 107 -2.32 -12.59 -5.70
N ASN A 108 -3.56 -12.19 -5.41
CA ASN A 108 -4.71 -12.56 -6.21
C ASN A 108 -4.65 -12.03 -7.65
N GLU A 109 -4.10 -10.83 -7.83
CA GLU A 109 -4.01 -10.15 -9.12
C GLU A 109 -2.84 -10.64 -10.01
N THR A 110 -1.73 -11.06 -9.39
CA THR A 110 -0.49 -11.43 -10.08
C THR A 110 -0.16 -12.91 -10.05
N GLY A 111 -0.76 -13.67 -9.13
CA GLY A 111 -0.39 -15.06 -8.85
C GLY A 111 0.97 -15.24 -8.15
N MET A 112 1.70 -14.14 -7.87
CA MET A 112 3.02 -14.19 -7.24
C MET A 112 2.89 -14.22 -5.71
N PRO A 113 3.83 -14.88 -4.99
CA PRO A 113 3.94 -14.72 -3.55
C PRO A 113 4.22 -13.25 -3.19
N VAL A 114 3.54 -12.72 -2.18
CA VAL A 114 3.72 -11.32 -1.73
C VAL A 114 3.94 -11.30 -0.23
N MET A 115 5.02 -10.67 0.20
CA MET A 115 5.44 -10.59 1.60
C MET A 115 5.65 -9.13 2.00
N VAL A 116 5.43 -8.84 3.28
CA VAL A 116 5.77 -7.54 3.86
C VAL A 116 7.13 -7.64 4.52
N ALA A 117 7.99 -6.68 4.27
CA ALA A 117 9.31 -6.61 4.89
C ALA A 117 9.19 -6.51 6.42
N PRO A 118 10.11 -7.08 7.18
CA PRO A 118 10.27 -6.73 8.59
C PRO A 118 10.45 -5.21 8.70
N ASP A 119 9.75 -4.58 9.66
CA ASP A 119 9.80 -3.12 9.87
C ASP A 119 9.69 -2.30 8.56
N PRO A 120 8.58 -2.42 7.80
CA PRO A 120 8.49 -1.92 6.44
C PRO A 120 8.71 -0.41 6.32
N LEU A 121 8.42 0.37 7.38
CA LEU A 121 8.67 1.81 7.43
C LEU A 121 10.16 2.14 7.42
N TYR A 122 10.98 1.28 8.01
CA TYR A 122 12.43 1.50 8.17
C TYR A 122 13.27 0.67 7.18
N ALA A 123 12.65 -0.21 6.40
CA ALA A 123 13.34 -1.15 5.53
C ALA A 123 14.36 -0.47 4.60
N VAL A 124 14.02 0.68 4.02
CA VAL A 124 14.93 1.45 3.14
C VAL A 124 16.10 2.03 3.93
N ALA A 125 15.84 2.61 5.10
CA ALA A 125 16.89 3.20 5.94
C ALA A 125 17.85 2.12 6.47
N LEU A 126 17.31 0.99 6.92
CA LEU A 126 18.09 -0.16 7.38
C LEU A 126 18.95 -0.76 6.25
N GLY A 127 18.36 -0.94 5.07
CA GLY A 127 19.07 -1.43 3.88
C GLY A 127 20.19 -0.48 3.45
N SER A 128 19.95 0.83 3.47
CA SER A 128 20.98 1.84 3.18
C SER A 128 22.11 1.81 4.21
N GLY A 129 21.78 1.65 5.49
CA GLY A 129 22.79 1.50 6.55
C GLY A 129 23.65 0.26 6.35
N GLN A 130 23.03 -0.87 6.07
CA GLN A 130 23.73 -2.12 5.81
C GLN A 130 24.61 -2.05 4.57
N THR A 131 24.15 -1.37 3.50
CA THR A 131 24.95 -1.12 2.30
C THR A 131 26.22 -0.31 2.61
N LEU A 132 26.15 0.65 3.56
CA LEU A 132 27.32 1.42 3.99
C LEU A 132 28.29 0.59 4.84
N GLU A 133 27.79 -0.32 5.67
CA GLU A 133 28.63 -1.24 6.46
C GLU A 133 29.37 -2.22 5.55
N ASP A 134 28.71 -2.72 4.49
CA ASP A 134 29.26 -3.68 3.54
C ASP A 134 29.80 -3.00 2.24
N PHE A 135 30.11 -1.70 2.31
CA PHE A 135 30.45 -0.90 1.15
C PHE A 135 31.62 -1.47 0.31
N ASP A 136 32.66 -1.98 0.96
CA ASP A 136 33.81 -2.57 0.27
C ASP A 136 33.46 -3.80 -0.59
N VAL A 137 32.42 -4.53 -0.20
CA VAL A 137 31.90 -5.70 -0.95
C VAL A 137 30.96 -5.27 -2.06
N LEU A 138 30.16 -4.22 -1.81
CA LEU A 138 29.06 -3.80 -2.69
C LEU A 138 29.45 -2.72 -3.69
N LYS A 139 30.61 -2.05 -3.53
CA LYS A 139 31.05 -0.94 -4.37
C LYS A 139 31.05 -1.27 -5.88
N ASP A 140 31.48 -2.46 -6.24
CA ASP A 140 31.56 -2.87 -7.65
C ASP A 140 30.18 -3.05 -8.29
N VAL A 141 29.17 -3.42 -7.49
CA VAL A 141 27.76 -3.53 -7.92
C VAL A 141 27.10 -2.15 -7.99
N LEU A 142 27.39 -1.27 -7.02
CA LEU A 142 26.81 0.06 -6.92
C LEU A 142 27.29 1.01 -8.02
N PHE A 143 28.52 0.86 -8.49
CA PHE A 143 29.13 1.74 -9.50
C PHE A 143 29.19 1.14 -10.90
N SER A 144 28.86 -0.14 -11.07
CA SER A 144 28.84 -0.82 -12.38
C SER A 144 27.72 -0.36 -13.30
N SER A 145 26.65 0.25 -12.79
CA SER A 145 25.48 0.67 -13.56
C SER A 145 25.57 2.08 -14.17
N ALA A 146 26.73 2.75 -14.11
CA ALA A 146 26.91 4.13 -14.57
C ALA A 146 27.51 4.26 -15.99
N HIS A 147 27.69 3.15 -16.72
CA HIS A 147 28.25 3.16 -18.06
C HIS A 147 27.49 2.20 -18.99
N ASP A 148 26.28 2.64 -19.42
CA ASP A 148 25.72 2.31 -20.74
C ASP A 148 24.66 3.37 -21.09
#